data_4de55955edb0a507fdccfb7dbb185ed9
#
_entry.id   4de55955edb0a507fdccfb7dbb185ed9
#
_cell.length_a   1.000
_cell.length_b   1.000
_cell.length_c   1.000
_cell.angle_alpha   90.00
_cell.angle_beta   90.00
_cell.angle_gamma   90.00
#
_symmetry.space_group_name_H-M   'P 1'
#
loop_
_entity.id
_entity.type
_entity.pdbx_description
1 polymer ?
#
loop_
_entity_poly.entity_id
_entity_poly.type
_entity_poly.pdbx_seq_one_letter_code
_entity_poly.pdbx_strand_id
1 'polypeptide(L)'
;KHVSKDYWKEFASAVKAEKEDLYLIGEVWHDNPNVVASYEETGIDSFFFFFLNGSLRTDFQRSNQVLGWLFSNAERNEKVFDRSHLLGQFVDNHDMTRFSHLVINQKENPLTQLKQSLTFLYTAPGVPIIYYGTEMAMDGGNDPDNRRMLDFNTENNVVDYISKLGAIRKEHPALTNGEMELLYEEEGTAVYSRKLDGETIVVAINNMSSDQTIVLKDKLENGKRLVSQLTEAIVKSNGNEYSIKLESGQAEIFELAEKPGPNWLFIVLSSAVIVSFIIILILGIKEVNKRSRL
;
A
#
# COMPACT_ATOMS: atom_id res chain seq x y z
N LYS A 1 -0.50 -27.16 13.43
CA LYS A 1 0.35 -27.62 14.56
C LYS A 1 -0.10 -28.96 15.18
N HIS A 2 -1.27 -29.45 14.83
CA HIS A 2 -1.84 -30.68 15.42
C HIS A 2 -1.36 -31.97 14.72
N VAL A 3 -0.70 -31.85 13.57
CA VAL A 3 -0.11 -32.94 12.80
C VAL A 3 1.43 -32.79 12.85
N SER A 4 2.14 -33.93 12.85
CA SER A 4 3.60 -33.92 12.94
C SER A 4 4.26 -33.26 11.73
N LYS A 5 5.44 -32.69 11.91
CA LYS A 5 6.22 -32.14 10.80
C LYS A 5 6.63 -33.22 9.79
N ASP A 6 6.88 -34.42 10.22
CA ASP A 6 7.23 -35.52 9.32
C ASP A 6 6.10 -35.87 8.34
N TYR A 7 4.85 -35.83 8.82
CA TYR A 7 3.69 -35.95 7.93
C TYR A 7 3.65 -34.85 6.88
N TRP A 8 3.90 -33.59 7.29
CA TRP A 8 3.88 -32.46 6.36
C TRP A 8 5.04 -32.51 5.36
N LYS A 9 6.22 -33.03 5.75
CA LYS A 9 7.34 -33.28 4.82
C LYS A 9 6.95 -34.30 3.76
N GLU A 10 6.35 -35.42 4.17
CA GLU A 10 5.88 -36.45 3.25
C GLU A 10 4.78 -35.91 2.33
N PHE A 11 3.79 -35.21 2.89
CA PHE A 11 2.71 -34.59 2.13
C PHE A 11 3.24 -33.60 1.08
N ALA A 12 4.05 -32.63 1.48
CA ALA A 12 4.60 -31.62 0.58
C ALA A 12 5.47 -32.26 -0.52
N SER A 13 6.29 -33.25 -0.17
CA SER A 13 7.11 -33.99 -1.13
C SER A 13 6.25 -34.74 -2.15
N ALA A 14 5.20 -35.43 -1.71
CA ALA A 14 4.32 -36.19 -2.60
C ALA A 14 3.56 -35.27 -3.56
N VAL A 15 3.01 -34.16 -3.05
CA VAL A 15 2.24 -33.22 -3.86
C VAL A 15 3.12 -32.48 -4.86
N LYS A 16 4.33 -32.05 -4.46
CA LYS A 16 5.28 -31.38 -5.36
C LYS A 16 5.95 -32.32 -6.35
N ALA A 17 5.98 -33.63 -6.10
CA ALA A 17 6.38 -34.61 -7.11
C ALA A 17 5.37 -34.70 -8.27
N GLU A 18 4.09 -34.49 -8.01
CA GLU A 18 3.05 -34.43 -9.06
C GLU A 18 3.01 -33.07 -9.77
N LYS A 19 3.23 -31.98 -9.00
CA LYS A 19 3.22 -30.61 -9.49
C LYS A 19 4.26 -29.76 -8.76
N GLU A 20 5.43 -29.58 -9.35
CA GLU A 20 6.59 -28.92 -8.75
C GLU A 20 6.30 -27.47 -8.33
N ASP A 21 5.54 -26.74 -9.15
CA ASP A 21 5.20 -25.33 -8.95
C ASP A 21 3.96 -25.10 -8.05
N LEU A 22 3.42 -26.17 -7.41
CA LEU A 22 2.28 -26.01 -6.52
C LEU A 22 2.68 -25.24 -5.25
N TYR A 23 2.02 -24.09 -5.06
CA TYR A 23 2.18 -23.28 -3.87
C TYR A 23 1.37 -23.84 -2.71
N LEU A 24 2.04 -24.15 -1.60
CA LEU A 24 1.45 -24.68 -0.38
C LEU A 24 1.48 -23.62 0.72
N ILE A 25 0.32 -23.23 1.20
CA ILE A 25 0.19 -22.33 2.36
C ILE A 25 -0.35 -23.12 3.55
N GLY A 26 0.37 -23.04 4.68
CA GLY A 26 0.03 -23.73 5.93
C GLY A 26 -0.65 -22.83 6.93
N GLU A 27 -1.43 -23.40 7.82
CA GLU A 27 -2.02 -22.71 8.95
C GLU A 27 -1.42 -23.22 10.26
N VAL A 28 -0.58 -22.38 10.88
CA VAL A 28 0.01 -22.63 12.20
C VAL A 28 -0.38 -21.49 13.13
N TRP A 29 -1.51 -21.65 13.78
CA TRP A 29 -1.97 -20.64 14.75
C TRP A 29 -1.12 -20.71 16.03
N HIS A 30 -0.15 -19.84 16.13
CA HIS A 30 0.75 -19.74 17.27
C HIS A 30 1.29 -18.33 17.44
N ASP A 31 1.40 -17.86 18.70
CA ASP A 31 1.85 -16.49 19.02
C ASP A 31 3.37 -16.32 18.93
N ASN A 32 4.13 -17.41 18.84
CA ASN A 32 5.58 -17.37 18.70
C ASN A 32 5.96 -17.59 17.21
N PRO A 33 6.48 -16.58 16.50
CA PRO A 33 6.86 -16.70 15.10
C PRO A 33 7.94 -17.77 14.84
N ASN A 34 8.85 -18.05 15.81
CA ASN A 34 9.85 -19.10 15.64
C ASN A 34 9.20 -20.52 15.55
N VAL A 35 8.08 -20.72 16.22
CA VAL A 35 7.33 -21.99 16.10
C VAL A 35 6.74 -22.12 14.69
N VAL A 36 6.17 -21.03 14.15
CA VAL A 36 5.65 -21.01 12.78
C VAL A 36 6.77 -21.24 11.77
N ALA A 37 7.87 -20.48 11.88
CA ALA A 37 9.03 -20.58 10.99
C ALA A 37 9.65 -21.99 10.99
N SER A 38 9.60 -22.70 12.13
CA SER A 38 10.12 -24.08 12.19
C SER A 38 9.38 -25.07 11.27
N TYR A 39 8.24 -24.68 10.69
CA TYR A 39 7.54 -25.49 9.68
C TYR A 39 8.05 -25.23 8.25
N GLU A 40 8.89 -24.23 8.00
CA GLU A 40 9.50 -24.01 6.67
C GLU A 40 10.31 -25.22 6.21
N GLU A 41 10.93 -25.97 7.14
CA GLU A 41 11.64 -27.24 6.86
C GLU A 41 10.74 -28.36 6.34
N THR A 42 9.41 -28.22 6.39
CA THR A 42 8.47 -29.24 5.92
C THR A 42 8.19 -29.20 4.42
N GLY A 43 8.71 -28.20 3.70
CA GLY A 43 8.43 -28.01 2.28
C GLY A 43 7.12 -27.25 1.99
N ILE A 44 6.44 -26.78 3.03
CA ILE A 44 5.35 -25.81 2.92
C ILE A 44 5.96 -24.46 2.53
N ASP A 45 5.38 -23.75 1.56
CA ASP A 45 5.97 -22.54 0.98
C ASP A 45 5.73 -21.30 1.81
N SER A 46 4.61 -21.24 2.53
CA SER A 46 4.20 -20.09 3.32
C SER A 46 3.22 -20.46 4.41
N PHE A 47 2.93 -19.49 5.29
CA PHE A 47 2.00 -19.67 6.42
C PHE A 47 1.08 -18.48 6.58
N PHE A 48 -0.17 -18.72 7.02
CA PHE A 48 -1.02 -17.66 7.56
C PHE A 48 -0.35 -17.05 8.78
N PHE A 49 -0.17 -15.73 8.76
CA PHE A 49 0.63 -15.04 9.76
C PHE A 49 -0.24 -14.32 10.80
N PHE A 50 -0.68 -15.05 11.80
CA PHE A 50 -1.56 -14.56 12.88
C PHE A 50 -0.93 -13.49 13.75
N PHE A 51 0.38 -13.49 13.90
CA PHE A 51 1.06 -12.50 14.74
C PHE A 51 0.93 -11.07 14.18
N LEU A 52 1.13 -10.87 12.89
CA LEU A 52 0.91 -9.57 12.26
C LEU A 52 -0.59 -9.22 12.20
N ASN A 53 -1.46 -10.21 11.98
CA ASN A 53 -2.90 -10.02 12.01
C ASN A 53 -3.36 -9.38 13.33
N GLY A 54 -2.84 -9.86 14.45
CA GLY A 54 -3.13 -9.30 15.78
C GLY A 54 -2.79 -7.82 15.88
N SER A 55 -1.58 -7.43 15.46
CA SER A 55 -1.14 -6.03 15.46
C SER A 55 -1.96 -5.18 14.49
N LEU A 56 -2.14 -5.63 13.25
CA LEU A 56 -2.91 -4.93 12.24
C LEU A 56 -4.34 -4.59 12.72
N ARG A 57 -5.00 -5.57 13.34
CA ARG A 57 -6.34 -5.39 13.89
C ARG A 57 -6.36 -4.46 15.10
N THR A 58 -5.39 -4.59 16.00
CA THR A 58 -5.30 -3.74 17.21
C THR A 58 -5.03 -2.29 16.83
N ASP A 59 -4.10 -2.05 15.91
CA ASP A 59 -3.63 -0.72 15.57
C ASP A 59 -4.65 0.05 14.70
N PHE A 60 -5.41 -0.66 13.86
CA PHE A 60 -6.42 -0.02 13.00
C PHE A 60 -7.87 -0.16 13.46
N GLN A 61 -8.19 -0.83 14.58
CA GLN A 61 -9.60 -0.90 15.02
C GLN A 61 -10.15 0.44 15.53
N ARG A 62 -9.29 1.40 15.84
CA ARG A 62 -9.68 2.75 16.25
C ARG A 62 -8.62 3.78 15.88
N SER A 63 -9.04 5.03 15.80
CA SER A 63 -8.15 6.17 15.55
C SER A 63 -7.18 6.42 16.73
N ASN A 64 -6.12 7.18 16.47
CA ASN A 64 -5.11 7.61 17.44
C ASN A 64 -4.32 6.45 18.08
N GLN A 65 -4.12 5.34 17.35
CA GLN A 65 -3.26 4.25 17.79
C GLN A 65 -1.87 4.39 17.17
N VAL A 66 -0.84 4.09 17.99
CA VAL A 66 0.57 4.02 17.55
C VAL A 66 0.73 2.89 16.52
N LEU A 67 1.41 3.17 15.42
CA LEU A 67 1.63 2.21 14.32
C LEU A 67 2.99 1.51 14.37
N GLY A 68 3.88 1.90 15.28
CA GLY A 68 5.26 1.40 15.34
C GLY A 68 5.40 -0.12 15.50
N TRP A 69 4.40 -0.78 16.10
CA TRP A 69 4.40 -2.24 16.26
C TRP A 69 4.29 -2.98 14.91
N LEU A 70 3.59 -2.42 13.93
CA LEU A 70 3.50 -3.00 12.59
C LEU A 70 4.88 -3.12 11.94
N PHE A 71 5.69 -2.07 12.05
CA PHE A 71 7.02 -2.01 11.44
C PHE A 71 8.03 -2.86 12.20
N SER A 72 8.02 -2.82 13.53
CA SER A 72 8.86 -3.68 14.37
C SER A 72 8.60 -5.17 14.13
N ASN A 73 7.33 -5.52 13.89
CA ASN A 73 6.95 -6.88 13.54
C ASN A 73 7.41 -7.28 12.14
N ALA A 74 7.31 -6.41 11.15
CA ALA A 74 7.82 -6.67 9.81
C ALA A 74 9.33 -6.93 9.82
N GLU A 75 10.11 -6.06 10.46
CA GLU A 75 11.56 -6.22 10.63
C GLU A 75 11.95 -7.52 11.38
N ARG A 76 11.17 -7.87 12.40
CA ARG A 76 11.38 -9.13 13.13
C ARG A 76 11.11 -10.34 12.22
N ASN A 77 10.11 -10.29 11.38
CA ASN A 77 9.74 -11.40 10.50
C ASN A 77 10.84 -11.67 9.46
N GLU A 78 11.46 -10.63 8.93
CA GLU A 78 12.60 -10.77 8.02
C GLU A 78 13.79 -11.52 8.67
N LYS A 79 13.92 -11.42 9.99
CA LYS A 79 14.99 -12.12 10.74
C LYS A 79 14.64 -13.56 11.13
N VAL A 80 13.34 -13.90 11.15
CA VAL A 80 12.86 -15.19 11.66
C VAL A 80 12.49 -16.15 10.53
N PHE A 81 11.98 -15.64 9.41
CA PHE A 81 11.53 -16.45 8.28
C PHE A 81 12.48 -16.28 7.09
N ASP A 82 12.88 -17.39 6.49
CA ASP A 82 13.70 -17.38 5.27
C ASP A 82 12.95 -16.77 4.08
N ARG A 83 11.61 -16.88 4.08
CA ARG A 83 10.71 -16.41 3.02
C ARG A 83 9.62 -15.49 3.56
N SER A 84 9.99 -14.49 4.36
CA SER A 84 9.07 -13.55 5.00
C SER A 84 8.12 -12.84 4.00
N HIS A 85 8.60 -12.57 2.77
CA HIS A 85 7.83 -11.98 1.67
C HIS A 85 6.70 -12.87 1.13
N LEU A 86 6.67 -14.15 1.50
CA LEU A 86 5.60 -15.10 1.14
C LEU A 86 4.57 -15.29 2.24
N LEU A 87 4.78 -14.74 3.45
CA LEU A 87 3.83 -14.90 4.55
C LEU A 87 2.44 -14.39 4.19
N GLY A 88 1.43 -15.22 4.39
CA GLY A 88 0.03 -14.87 4.14
C GLY A 88 -0.48 -13.88 5.18
N GLN A 89 -0.71 -12.64 4.80
CA GLN A 89 -1.21 -11.58 5.65
C GLN A 89 -2.70 -11.36 5.41
N PHE A 90 -3.47 -11.12 6.47
CA PHE A 90 -4.91 -10.99 6.39
C PHE A 90 -5.45 -10.09 7.51
N VAL A 91 -6.63 -9.52 7.30
CA VAL A 91 -7.38 -8.76 8.30
C VAL A 91 -8.41 -9.67 8.97
N ASP A 92 -9.14 -10.45 8.18
CA ASP A 92 -10.18 -11.38 8.62
C ASP A 92 -9.88 -12.82 8.19
N ASN A 93 -10.38 -13.77 8.95
CA ASN A 93 -10.50 -15.18 8.57
C ASN A 93 -11.79 -15.81 9.15
N HIS A 94 -11.97 -17.11 8.93
CA HIS A 94 -13.16 -17.84 9.34
C HIS A 94 -13.26 -18.11 10.86
N ASP A 95 -12.17 -17.98 11.61
CA ASP A 95 -12.09 -18.30 13.05
C ASP A 95 -12.11 -17.05 13.96
N MET A 96 -12.28 -15.86 13.38
CA MET A 96 -12.14 -14.59 14.11
C MET A 96 -13.39 -13.72 13.97
N THR A 97 -13.69 -12.95 15.02
CA THR A 97 -14.59 -11.79 14.94
C THR A 97 -14.17 -10.91 13.76
N ARG A 98 -15.10 -10.42 12.96
CA ARG A 98 -14.81 -9.53 11.83
C ARG A 98 -14.11 -8.25 12.30
N PHE A 99 -13.18 -7.76 11.52
CA PHE A 99 -12.51 -6.48 11.80
C PHE A 99 -13.51 -5.32 11.86
N SER A 100 -14.45 -5.27 10.94
CA SER A 100 -15.52 -4.26 10.94
C SER A 100 -16.32 -4.27 12.25
N HIS A 101 -16.58 -5.44 12.85
CA HIS A 101 -17.23 -5.55 14.16
C HIS A 101 -16.39 -4.91 15.27
N LEU A 102 -15.08 -5.12 15.27
CA LEU A 102 -14.19 -4.49 16.25
C LEU A 102 -14.24 -2.97 16.12
N VAL A 103 -14.18 -2.44 14.91
CA VAL A 103 -14.22 -1.00 14.61
C VAL A 103 -15.55 -0.38 15.06
N ILE A 104 -16.68 -1.03 14.74
CA ILE A 104 -18.01 -0.58 15.15
C ILE A 104 -18.11 -0.51 16.69
N ASN A 105 -17.56 -1.50 17.39
CA ASN A 105 -17.56 -1.52 18.86
C ASN A 105 -16.73 -0.38 19.49
N GLN A 106 -15.73 0.14 18.74
CA GLN A 106 -14.97 1.34 19.11
C GLN A 106 -15.69 2.65 18.72
N LYS A 107 -16.87 2.57 18.08
CA LYS A 107 -17.64 3.71 17.54
C LYS A 107 -16.90 4.46 16.42
N GLU A 108 -16.07 3.78 15.69
CA GLU A 108 -15.31 4.29 14.54
C GLU A 108 -16.00 3.93 13.22
N ASN A 109 -15.53 4.54 12.12
CA ASN A 109 -16.01 4.24 10.78
C ASN A 109 -15.30 3.00 10.22
N PRO A 110 -16.00 1.86 10.02
CA PRO A 110 -15.35 0.64 9.54
C PRO A 110 -14.75 0.77 8.14
N LEU A 111 -15.31 1.60 7.26
CA LEU A 111 -14.78 1.79 5.91
C LEU A 111 -13.45 2.56 5.95
N THR A 112 -13.34 3.57 6.79
CA THR A 112 -12.09 4.34 6.96
C THR A 112 -10.97 3.47 7.52
N GLN A 113 -11.24 2.76 8.61
CA GLN A 113 -10.25 1.92 9.28
C GLN A 113 -9.85 0.71 8.41
N LEU A 114 -10.81 0.13 7.71
CA LEU A 114 -10.55 -0.97 6.79
C LEU A 114 -9.65 -0.54 5.61
N LYS A 115 -9.89 0.63 5.02
CA LYS A 115 -9.04 1.14 3.94
C LYS A 115 -7.59 1.34 4.37
N GLN A 116 -7.35 1.88 5.57
CA GLN A 116 -5.99 2.02 6.09
C GLN A 116 -5.31 0.66 6.28
N SER A 117 -6.02 -0.29 6.93
CA SER A 117 -5.50 -1.64 7.16
C SER A 117 -5.24 -2.38 5.84
N LEU A 118 -6.11 -2.24 4.83
CA LEU A 118 -5.94 -2.80 3.50
C LEU A 118 -4.77 -2.14 2.74
N THR A 119 -4.57 -0.82 2.88
CA THR A 119 -3.40 -0.15 2.30
C THR A 119 -2.13 -0.76 2.84
N PHE A 120 -2.01 -0.92 4.17
CA PHE A 120 -0.84 -1.58 4.76
C PHE A 120 -0.72 -3.03 4.27
N LEU A 121 -1.81 -3.80 4.28
CA LEU A 121 -1.83 -5.21 3.85
C LEU A 121 -1.31 -5.41 2.42
N TYR A 122 -1.67 -4.51 1.50
CA TYR A 122 -1.27 -4.60 0.08
C TYR A 122 0.11 -4.02 -0.21
N THR A 123 0.67 -3.22 0.69
CA THR A 123 1.94 -2.52 0.45
C THR A 123 3.09 -3.01 1.33
N ALA A 124 2.81 -3.66 2.47
CA ALA A 124 3.81 -4.32 3.30
C ALA A 124 4.35 -5.62 2.64
N PRO A 125 5.53 -6.13 3.08
CA PRO A 125 6.02 -7.44 2.66
C PRO A 125 5.06 -8.55 3.07
N GLY A 126 4.77 -9.49 2.16
CA GLY A 126 3.87 -10.62 2.36
C GLY A 126 2.84 -10.75 1.25
N VAL A 127 2.00 -11.77 1.31
CA VAL A 127 0.92 -12.05 0.37
C VAL A 127 -0.41 -11.61 0.98
N PRO A 128 -1.09 -10.58 0.46
CA PRO A 128 -2.38 -10.15 0.97
C PRO A 128 -3.45 -11.23 0.69
N ILE A 129 -4.17 -11.62 1.74
CA ILE A 129 -5.26 -12.59 1.68
C ILE A 129 -6.54 -11.88 2.10
N ILE A 130 -7.54 -11.87 1.22
CA ILE A 130 -8.85 -11.30 1.48
C ILE A 130 -9.83 -12.45 1.76
N TYR A 131 -10.39 -12.45 2.96
CA TYR A 131 -11.47 -13.35 3.32
C TYR A 131 -12.80 -12.79 2.83
N TYR A 132 -13.70 -13.64 2.32
CA TYR A 132 -15.00 -13.19 1.81
C TYR A 132 -15.74 -12.30 2.81
N GLY A 133 -16.38 -11.27 2.32
CA GLY A 133 -17.09 -10.28 3.14
C GLY A 133 -16.21 -9.13 3.65
N THR A 134 -14.88 -9.27 3.70
CA THR A 134 -13.98 -8.15 4.02
C THR A 134 -14.12 -7.03 2.99
N GLU A 135 -14.26 -7.37 1.71
CA GLU A 135 -14.50 -6.45 0.61
C GLU A 135 -15.84 -5.71 0.70
N MET A 136 -16.75 -6.22 1.51
CA MET A 136 -18.05 -5.59 1.78
C MET A 136 -18.10 -4.94 3.17
N ALA A 137 -16.97 -4.88 3.88
CA ALA A 137 -16.89 -4.45 5.27
C ALA A 137 -17.92 -5.18 6.17
N MET A 138 -18.10 -6.49 5.93
CA MET A 138 -19.09 -7.32 6.61
C MET A 138 -18.89 -7.26 8.12
N ASP A 139 -19.96 -6.96 8.83
CA ASP A 139 -20.04 -7.08 10.29
C ASP A 139 -20.27 -8.53 10.70
N GLY A 140 -19.74 -8.92 11.84
CA GLY A 140 -19.96 -10.23 12.44
C GLY A 140 -19.13 -10.45 13.70
N GLY A 141 -19.78 -10.91 14.75
CA GLY A 141 -19.17 -11.23 16.05
C GLY A 141 -18.40 -12.56 16.04
N ASN A 142 -18.47 -13.28 17.14
CA ASN A 142 -17.85 -14.60 17.25
C ASN A 142 -18.57 -15.64 16.40
N ASP A 143 -17.89 -16.76 16.09
CA ASP A 143 -18.47 -17.93 15.41
C ASP A 143 -19.82 -18.34 16.03
N PRO A 144 -20.86 -18.60 15.21
CA PRO A 144 -20.90 -18.59 13.73
C PRO A 144 -21.24 -17.24 13.10
N ASP A 145 -21.42 -16.18 13.87
CA ASP A 145 -21.88 -14.86 13.40
C ASP A 145 -20.87 -14.16 12.46
N ASN A 146 -19.59 -14.47 12.59
CA ASN A 146 -18.54 -14.00 11.67
C ASN A 146 -18.64 -14.58 10.26
N ARG A 147 -19.48 -15.61 10.02
CA ARG A 147 -19.66 -16.32 8.75
C ARG A 147 -21.07 -16.13 8.17
N ARG A 148 -21.61 -14.93 8.29
CA ARG A 148 -22.91 -14.56 7.70
C ARG A 148 -22.87 -14.72 6.17
N MET A 149 -24.05 -14.90 5.58
CA MET A 149 -24.17 -14.90 4.11
C MET A 149 -23.81 -13.54 3.55
N LEU A 150 -23.09 -13.53 2.43
CA LEU A 150 -22.72 -12.29 1.73
C LEU A 150 -23.96 -11.69 1.05
N ASP A 151 -24.19 -10.40 1.27
CA ASP A 151 -25.18 -9.63 0.51
C ASP A 151 -24.48 -8.95 -0.67
N PHE A 152 -24.63 -9.53 -1.85
CA PHE A 152 -24.06 -9.01 -3.11
C PHE A 152 -24.67 -7.68 -3.57
N ASN A 153 -25.75 -7.22 -2.94
CA ASN A 153 -26.35 -5.92 -3.27
C ASN A 153 -25.82 -4.78 -2.37
N THR A 154 -24.95 -5.08 -1.43
CA THR A 154 -24.33 -4.03 -0.59
C THR A 154 -23.42 -3.16 -1.46
N GLU A 155 -23.80 -1.91 -1.64
CA GLU A 155 -22.98 -0.92 -2.33
C GLU A 155 -21.99 -0.29 -1.35
N ASN A 156 -20.70 -0.45 -1.64
CA ASN A 156 -19.61 0.27 -0.96
C ASN A 156 -18.42 0.42 -1.91
N ASN A 157 -17.49 1.28 -1.53
CA ASN A 157 -16.32 1.56 -2.35
C ASN A 157 -15.08 0.73 -1.96
N VAL A 158 -15.22 -0.31 -1.13
CA VAL A 158 -14.09 -1.14 -0.69
C VAL A 158 -13.68 -2.12 -1.79
N VAL A 159 -14.64 -2.65 -2.55
CA VAL A 159 -14.37 -3.53 -3.71
C VAL A 159 -13.48 -2.81 -4.73
N ASP A 160 -13.85 -1.58 -5.11
CA ASP A 160 -13.06 -0.76 -6.04
C ASP A 160 -11.70 -0.41 -5.44
N TYR A 161 -11.65 -0.12 -4.14
CA TYR A 161 -10.41 0.18 -3.43
C TYR A 161 -9.44 -1.02 -3.43
N ILE A 162 -9.92 -2.21 -3.10
CA ILE A 162 -9.14 -3.46 -3.17
C ILE A 162 -8.65 -3.73 -4.59
N SER A 163 -9.52 -3.55 -5.59
CA SER A 163 -9.17 -3.72 -7.00
C SER A 163 -8.04 -2.77 -7.40
N LYS A 164 -8.12 -1.52 -6.96
CA LYS A 164 -7.07 -0.51 -7.18
C LYS A 164 -5.76 -0.87 -6.47
N LEU A 165 -5.81 -1.26 -5.20
CA LEU A 165 -4.62 -1.74 -4.46
C LEU A 165 -3.97 -2.94 -5.15
N GLY A 166 -4.76 -3.89 -5.63
CA GLY A 166 -4.28 -5.05 -6.38
C GLY A 166 -3.60 -4.66 -7.70
N ALA A 167 -4.17 -3.71 -8.43
CA ALA A 167 -3.57 -3.16 -9.66
C ALA A 167 -2.23 -2.47 -9.37
N ILE A 168 -2.18 -1.59 -8.37
CA ILE A 168 -0.97 -0.89 -7.93
C ILE A 168 0.11 -1.90 -7.54
N ARG A 169 -0.23 -2.91 -6.71
CA ARG A 169 0.73 -3.94 -6.31
C ARG A 169 1.27 -4.75 -7.49
N LYS A 170 0.44 -5.02 -8.50
CA LYS A 170 0.86 -5.73 -9.72
C LYS A 170 1.76 -4.88 -10.61
N GLU A 171 1.53 -3.57 -10.67
CA GLU A 171 2.29 -2.63 -11.49
C GLU A 171 3.66 -2.32 -10.89
N HIS A 172 3.78 -2.34 -9.56
CA HIS A 172 4.98 -1.96 -8.81
C HIS A 172 5.65 -3.16 -8.13
N PRO A 173 6.68 -3.79 -8.76
CA PRO A 173 7.44 -4.90 -8.20
C PRO A 173 8.04 -4.62 -6.81
N ALA A 174 8.37 -3.37 -6.50
CA ALA A 174 8.84 -2.96 -5.18
C ALA A 174 7.83 -3.32 -4.07
N LEU A 175 6.52 -3.33 -4.33
CA LEU A 175 5.51 -3.72 -3.36
C LEU A 175 5.46 -5.23 -3.09
N THR A 176 5.95 -6.05 -4.03
CA THR A 176 6.00 -7.52 -3.87
C THR A 176 7.31 -7.98 -3.27
N ASN A 177 8.45 -7.57 -3.86
CA ASN A 177 9.78 -8.11 -3.57
C ASN A 177 10.75 -7.06 -3.01
N GLY A 178 10.35 -5.79 -2.90
CA GLY A 178 11.23 -4.72 -2.42
C GLY A 178 11.46 -4.74 -0.92
N GLU A 179 12.55 -4.13 -0.50
CA GLU A 179 12.83 -3.87 0.92
C GLU A 179 11.89 -2.82 1.49
N MET A 180 11.53 -2.95 2.76
CA MET A 180 10.71 -1.97 3.48
C MET A 180 11.58 -1.17 4.43
N GLU A 181 11.48 0.17 4.36
CA GLU A 181 12.18 1.08 5.25
C GLU A 181 11.19 2.08 5.88
N LEU A 182 11.16 2.16 7.22
CA LEU A 182 10.38 3.17 7.93
C LEU A 182 11.06 4.54 7.83
N LEU A 183 10.38 5.51 7.25
CA LEU A 183 10.89 6.87 7.04
C LEU A 183 10.45 7.84 8.14
N TYR A 184 9.25 7.65 8.67
CA TYR A 184 8.65 8.48 9.71
C TYR A 184 7.61 7.65 10.49
N GLU A 185 7.58 7.83 11.81
CA GLU A 185 6.51 7.30 12.66
C GLU A 185 6.41 8.22 13.88
N GLU A 186 5.23 8.75 14.10
CA GLU A 186 4.90 9.53 15.30
C GLU A 186 3.42 9.36 15.59
N GLU A 187 3.10 8.98 16.83
CA GLU A 187 1.73 8.72 17.30
C GLU A 187 1.02 7.71 16.36
N GLY A 188 -0.07 8.12 15.70
CA GLY A 188 -0.84 7.30 14.77
C GLY A 188 -0.52 7.56 13.30
N THR A 189 0.61 8.19 12.99
CA THR A 189 1.01 8.54 11.64
C THR A 189 2.30 7.83 11.25
N ALA A 190 2.33 7.20 10.08
CA ALA A 190 3.53 6.53 9.60
C ALA A 190 3.76 6.76 8.10
N VAL A 191 5.04 6.86 7.72
CA VAL A 191 5.47 6.83 6.32
C VAL A 191 6.61 5.83 6.16
N TYR A 192 6.49 4.97 5.18
CA TYR A 192 7.52 3.99 4.83
C TYR A 192 7.73 3.90 3.33
N SER A 193 8.88 3.40 2.92
CA SER A 193 9.18 3.12 1.51
C SER A 193 9.28 1.63 1.25
N ARG A 194 9.01 1.27 0.00
CA ARG A 194 9.33 -0.03 -0.60
C ARG A 194 10.28 0.23 -1.76
N LYS A 195 11.42 -0.45 -1.79
CA LYS A 195 12.49 -0.20 -2.76
C LYS A 195 12.91 -1.48 -3.47
N LEU A 196 13.01 -1.44 -4.80
CA LEU A 196 13.52 -2.54 -5.63
C LEU A 196 14.09 -1.98 -6.93
N ASP A 197 15.33 -2.31 -7.28
CA ASP A 197 15.93 -2.05 -8.58
C ASP A 197 15.78 -0.59 -9.10
N GLY A 198 15.86 0.40 -8.20
CA GLY A 198 15.70 1.81 -8.53
C GLY A 198 14.26 2.33 -8.46
N GLU A 199 13.27 1.45 -8.34
CA GLU A 199 11.90 1.83 -8.02
C GLU A 199 11.78 2.17 -6.53
N THR A 200 11.04 3.22 -6.21
CA THR A 200 10.71 3.58 -4.84
C THR A 200 9.24 3.96 -4.73
N ILE A 201 8.51 3.19 -3.95
CA ILE A 201 7.12 3.48 -3.57
C ILE A 201 7.12 3.98 -2.13
N VAL A 202 6.44 5.08 -1.88
CA VAL A 202 6.29 5.68 -0.55
C VAL A 202 4.83 5.57 -0.13
N VAL A 203 4.60 4.98 1.02
CA VAL A 203 3.26 4.80 1.59
C VAL A 203 3.14 5.66 2.85
N ALA A 204 2.08 6.43 2.94
CA ALA A 204 1.80 7.30 4.07
C ALA A 204 0.41 6.98 4.64
N ILE A 205 0.32 6.80 5.96
CA ILE A 205 -0.91 6.44 6.67
C ILE A 205 -1.10 7.42 7.83
N ASN A 206 -2.27 8.01 7.91
CA ASN A 206 -2.71 8.85 9.01
C ASN A 206 -3.88 8.19 9.75
N ASN A 207 -3.61 7.49 10.84
CA ASN A 207 -4.61 6.91 11.74
C ASN A 207 -5.06 7.89 12.85
N MET A 208 -4.74 9.17 12.70
CA MET A 208 -5.20 10.19 13.65
C MET A 208 -6.62 10.66 13.29
N SER A 209 -7.35 11.11 14.31
CA SER A 209 -8.66 11.76 14.13
C SER A 209 -8.58 13.21 13.65
N SER A 210 -7.40 13.66 13.23
CA SER A 210 -7.13 15.01 12.69
C SER A 210 -6.19 14.92 11.48
N ASP A 211 -6.25 15.94 10.64
CA ASP A 211 -5.36 16.09 9.50
C ASP A 211 -3.90 16.23 9.97
N GLN A 212 -2.98 15.62 9.23
CA GLN A 212 -1.56 15.64 9.53
C GLN A 212 -0.75 16.20 8.37
N THR A 213 0.35 16.87 8.71
CA THR A 213 1.36 17.30 7.74
C THR A 213 2.71 16.72 8.16
N ILE A 214 3.21 15.80 7.34
CA ILE A 214 4.44 15.07 7.60
C ILE A 214 5.55 15.67 6.74
N VAL A 215 6.68 16.03 7.36
CA VAL A 215 7.85 16.55 6.64
C VAL A 215 8.94 15.48 6.64
N LEU A 216 9.23 14.94 5.47
CA LEU A 216 10.35 14.01 5.26
C LEU A 216 11.57 14.83 4.82
N LYS A 217 12.55 14.94 5.71
CA LYS A 217 13.79 15.67 5.45
C LYS A 217 14.94 14.68 5.27
N ASP A 218 15.67 14.80 4.18
CA ASP A 218 16.83 13.94 3.85
C ASP A 218 16.51 12.42 3.81
N LYS A 219 15.23 12.05 3.58
CA LYS A 219 14.75 10.66 3.57
C LYS A 219 14.55 10.10 2.17
N LEU A 220 14.39 10.97 1.18
CA LEU A 220 14.13 10.61 -0.22
C LEU A 220 15.08 11.39 -1.13
N GLU A 221 15.26 10.88 -2.35
CA GLU A 221 16.09 11.56 -3.36
C GLU A 221 15.59 12.97 -3.67
N ASN A 222 16.53 13.90 -3.70
CA ASN A 222 16.24 15.30 -4.03
C ASN A 222 15.87 15.48 -5.50
N GLY A 223 15.04 16.48 -5.75
CA GLY A 223 14.72 16.85 -7.13
C GLY A 223 13.63 16.03 -7.79
N LYS A 224 13.17 14.96 -7.16
CA LYS A 224 12.04 14.12 -7.60
C LYS A 224 10.69 14.67 -7.11
N ARG A 225 9.63 13.97 -7.40
CA ARG A 225 8.26 14.23 -6.93
C ARG A 225 7.58 12.93 -6.50
N LEU A 226 6.70 13.02 -5.52
CA LEU A 226 5.80 11.93 -5.15
C LEU A 226 4.51 12.08 -5.96
N VAL A 227 4.14 11.05 -6.70
CA VAL A 227 2.93 11.00 -7.54
C VAL A 227 2.01 9.96 -6.93
N SER A 228 0.84 10.39 -6.46
CA SER A 228 -0.13 9.48 -5.86
C SER A 228 -0.63 8.45 -6.87
N GLN A 229 -0.75 7.21 -6.40
CA GLN A 229 -1.33 6.10 -7.13
C GLN A 229 -2.82 5.90 -6.75
N LEU A 230 -3.26 6.51 -5.63
CA LEU A 230 -4.65 6.43 -5.17
C LEU A 230 -5.48 7.65 -5.57
N THR A 231 -4.84 8.80 -5.70
CA THR A 231 -5.49 10.07 -6.06
C THR A 231 -4.72 10.76 -7.19
N GLU A 232 -5.00 12.01 -7.46
CA GLU A 232 -4.21 12.83 -8.41
C GLU A 232 -3.17 13.71 -7.70
N ALA A 233 -2.93 13.49 -6.41
CA ALA A 233 -2.03 14.31 -5.61
C ALA A 233 -0.58 14.19 -6.08
N ILE A 234 0.10 15.34 -6.14
CA ILE A 234 1.53 15.43 -6.46
C ILE A 234 2.22 16.26 -5.37
N VAL A 235 3.21 15.65 -4.71
CA VAL A 235 4.07 16.34 -3.74
C VAL A 235 5.43 16.59 -4.39
N LYS A 236 5.82 17.86 -4.50
CA LYS A 236 7.11 18.25 -5.07
C LYS A 236 8.14 18.41 -3.94
N SER A 237 9.38 18.05 -4.21
CA SER A 237 10.48 18.35 -3.30
C SER A 237 10.73 19.86 -3.21
N ASN A 238 10.95 20.34 -1.99
CA ASN A 238 11.46 21.66 -1.71
C ASN A 238 12.87 21.50 -1.09
N GLY A 239 13.91 21.65 -1.93
CA GLY A 239 15.26 21.22 -1.53
C GLY A 239 15.29 19.74 -1.23
N ASN A 240 15.66 19.39 0.00
CA ASN A 240 15.74 18.01 0.52
C ASN A 240 14.49 17.56 1.33
N GLU A 241 13.40 18.32 1.24
CA GLU A 241 12.18 18.09 2.02
C GLU A 241 10.98 17.75 1.13
N TYR A 242 10.14 16.80 1.59
CA TYR A 242 8.82 16.50 1.04
C TYR A 242 7.78 16.71 2.13
N SER A 243 6.77 17.54 1.86
CA SER A 243 5.68 17.81 2.80
C SER A 243 4.42 17.10 2.32
N ILE A 244 4.07 16.00 2.98
CA ILE A 244 2.89 15.18 2.68
C ILE A 244 1.76 15.62 3.62
N LYS A 245 0.61 15.96 3.04
CA LYS A 245 -0.61 16.27 3.80
C LYS A 245 -1.59 15.12 3.65
N LEU A 246 -2.11 14.65 4.76
CA LEU A 246 -3.12 13.60 4.82
C LEU A 246 -4.29 14.06 5.68
N GLU A 247 -5.50 13.87 5.19
CA GLU A 247 -6.71 14.04 5.98
C GLU A 247 -6.79 13.00 7.09
N SER A 248 -7.66 13.23 8.08
CA SER A 248 -7.97 12.26 9.13
C SER A 248 -8.38 10.91 8.53
N GLY A 249 -7.73 9.83 8.96
CA GLY A 249 -8.03 8.48 8.49
C GLY A 249 -7.61 8.18 7.04
N GLN A 250 -6.80 9.02 6.40
CA GLN A 250 -6.33 8.85 5.02
C GLN A 250 -5.09 7.98 4.95
N ALA A 251 -5.02 7.15 3.91
CA ALA A 251 -3.80 6.49 3.47
C ALA A 251 -3.53 6.81 2.00
N GLU A 252 -2.25 6.98 1.64
CA GLU A 252 -1.78 7.29 0.29
C GLU A 252 -0.60 6.42 -0.11
N ILE A 253 -0.53 6.13 -1.41
CA ILE A 253 0.57 5.40 -2.03
C ILE A 253 1.15 6.30 -3.11
N PHE A 254 2.44 6.58 -3.04
CA PHE A 254 3.13 7.45 -3.99
C PHE A 254 4.26 6.69 -4.70
N GLU A 255 4.38 6.92 -5.99
CA GLU A 255 5.61 6.63 -6.72
C GLU A 255 6.58 7.82 -6.60
N LEU A 256 7.84 7.56 -6.29
CA LEU A 256 8.91 8.56 -6.34
C LEU A 256 9.41 8.70 -7.78
N ALA A 257 8.82 9.64 -8.52
CA ALA A 257 9.03 9.83 -9.94
C ALA A 257 9.97 11.02 -10.26
N GLU A 258 10.61 10.96 -11.41
CA GLU A 258 11.38 12.08 -11.96
C GLU A 258 10.49 13.29 -12.20
N LYS A 259 11.05 14.48 -12.12
CA LYS A 259 10.36 15.70 -12.59
C LYS A 259 10.16 15.59 -14.09
N PRO A 260 8.96 15.90 -14.61
CA PRO A 260 8.77 15.93 -16.05
C PRO A 260 9.73 16.95 -16.66
N GLY A 261 10.42 16.54 -17.68
CA GLY A 261 11.27 17.43 -18.48
C GLY A 261 10.44 18.55 -19.13
N PRO A 262 11.10 19.58 -19.66
CA PRO A 262 10.41 20.65 -20.35
C PRO A 262 9.59 20.08 -21.52
N ASN A 263 8.35 20.48 -21.64
CA ASN A 263 7.49 20.08 -22.77
C ASN A 263 7.97 20.83 -24.03
N TRP A 264 8.97 20.25 -24.71
CA TRP A 264 9.57 20.87 -25.90
C TRP A 264 8.56 21.13 -27.01
N LEU A 265 7.55 20.30 -27.16
CA LEU A 265 6.47 20.54 -28.15
C LEU A 265 5.71 21.82 -27.82
N PHE A 266 5.32 22.00 -26.57
CA PHE A 266 4.65 23.22 -26.14
C PHE A 266 5.54 24.48 -26.29
N ILE A 267 6.83 24.36 -25.93
CA ILE A 267 7.79 25.48 -26.06
C ILE A 267 7.94 25.82 -27.53
N VAL A 268 8.15 24.86 -28.42
CA VAL A 268 8.30 25.11 -29.88
C VAL A 268 7.03 25.70 -30.46
N LEU A 269 5.84 25.16 -30.16
CA LEU A 269 4.58 25.71 -30.66
C LEU A 269 4.34 27.15 -30.15
N SER A 270 4.55 27.41 -28.87
CA SER A 270 4.39 28.72 -28.28
C SER A 270 5.38 29.74 -28.91
N SER A 271 6.64 29.30 -29.11
CA SER A 271 7.65 30.15 -29.78
C SER A 271 7.28 30.45 -31.22
N ALA A 272 6.77 29.46 -31.97
CA ALA A 272 6.30 29.67 -33.34
C ALA A 272 5.15 30.68 -33.43
N VAL A 273 4.20 30.60 -32.49
CA VAL A 273 3.09 31.58 -32.41
C VAL A 273 3.62 33.00 -32.13
N ILE A 274 4.53 33.13 -31.17
CA ILE A 274 5.15 34.46 -30.84
C ILE A 274 5.90 35.00 -32.04
N VAL A 275 6.73 34.21 -32.72
CA VAL A 275 7.48 34.62 -33.92
C VAL A 275 6.54 35.05 -35.04
N SER A 276 5.47 34.28 -35.29
CA SER A 276 4.45 34.62 -36.30
C SER A 276 3.78 35.94 -35.99
N PHE A 277 3.42 36.18 -34.74
CA PHE A 277 2.84 37.45 -34.30
C PHE A 277 3.79 38.64 -34.51
N ILE A 278 5.08 38.50 -34.20
CA ILE A 278 6.11 39.51 -34.41
C ILE A 278 6.25 39.83 -35.91
N ILE A 279 6.26 38.78 -36.77
CA ILE A 279 6.34 38.98 -38.23
C ILE A 279 5.14 39.76 -38.73
N ILE A 280 3.92 39.44 -38.31
CA ILE A 280 2.69 40.16 -38.68
C ILE A 280 2.76 41.62 -38.26
N LEU A 281 3.22 41.90 -37.04
CA LEU A 281 3.42 43.28 -36.56
C LEU A 281 4.43 44.05 -37.41
N ILE A 282 5.58 43.45 -37.72
CA ILE A 282 6.62 44.11 -38.56
C ILE A 282 6.07 44.39 -39.96
N LEU A 283 5.36 43.45 -40.56
CA LEU A 283 4.73 43.64 -41.88
C LEU A 283 3.65 44.73 -41.84
N GLY A 284 2.83 44.75 -40.79
CA GLY A 284 1.82 45.80 -40.59
C GLY A 284 2.43 47.20 -40.46
N ILE A 285 3.50 47.34 -39.64
CA ILE A 285 4.23 48.62 -39.50
C ILE A 285 4.86 49.06 -40.83
N LYS A 286 5.47 48.14 -41.58
CA LYS A 286 6.04 48.47 -42.91
C LYS A 286 4.97 48.95 -43.89
N GLU A 287 3.80 48.35 -43.90
CA GLU A 287 2.68 48.74 -44.78
C GLU A 287 2.13 50.12 -44.40
N VAL A 288 1.96 50.39 -43.10
CA VAL A 288 1.56 51.74 -42.62
C VAL A 288 2.59 52.80 -43.01
N ASN A 289 3.89 52.55 -42.80
CA ASN A 289 4.94 53.45 -43.16
C ASN A 289 5.09 53.69 -44.67
N LYS A 290 4.70 52.69 -45.50
CA LYS A 290 4.67 52.85 -46.96
C LYS A 290 3.51 53.75 -47.40
N ARG A 291 2.34 53.62 -46.78
CA ARG A 291 1.17 54.49 -47.07
C ARG A 291 1.33 55.90 -46.61
N SER A 292 2.12 56.18 -45.55
CA SER A 292 2.40 57.53 -45.07
C SER A 292 3.47 58.31 -45.87
N ARG A 293 4.12 57.67 -46.88
CA ARG A 293 5.14 58.24 -47.76
C ARG A 293 4.60 58.48 -49.19
N LEU A 294 3.36 58.15 -49.47
CA LEU A 294 2.60 58.49 -50.64
C LEU A 294 1.63 59.61 -50.36
#